data_55c27394c13788ea4beaa1b798b4689b
#
_entry.id   55c27394c13788ea4beaa1b798b4689b
#
_cell.length_a   1.000
_cell.length_b   1.000
_cell.length_c   1.000
_cell.angle_alpha   90.00
_cell.angle_beta   90.00
_cell.angle_gamma   90.00
#
_symmetry.space_group_name_H-M   'P 1'
#
loop_
_entity.id
_entity.type
_entity.pdbx_description
1 polymer ?
#
loop_
_entity_poly.entity_id
_entity_poly.type
_entity_poly.pdbx_seq_one_letter_code
_entity_poly.pdbx_strand_id
1 'polypeptide(L)'
;MAQSKKKEQIMILSCQNICKTFVDKPVLQNISFQLNENDRLAIIGYNGAGKSTLLKIIVGELSPDEGEISTKKDASIGYLAQHQKHDFQRTIFDELLSVKKEIIELDQQMRTYEKEMEHLEGEALQQKMDQYTNATHKFEQMNGFAYKSEITGILKGLGFSEE
;
A
#
# COMPACT_ATOMS: atom_id res chain seq x y z
N MET A 1 2.69 44.43 12.42
CA MET A 1 1.55 43.52 12.19
C MET A 1 2.06 42.29 11.44
N ALA A 2 2.28 41.18 12.14
CA ALA A 2 2.74 39.92 11.52
C ALA A 2 1.54 39.21 10.92
N GLN A 3 1.45 39.17 9.61
CA GLN A 3 0.48 38.32 8.90
C GLN A 3 0.90 36.86 9.08
N SER A 4 0.17 36.13 9.93
CA SER A 4 0.27 34.71 10.05
C SER A 4 -0.10 34.11 8.67
N LYS A 5 0.89 33.59 7.94
CA LYS A 5 0.64 32.75 6.75
C LYS A 5 -0.16 31.53 7.21
N LYS A 6 -1.46 31.49 6.90
CA LYS A 6 -2.29 30.30 7.02
C LYS A 6 -1.61 29.23 6.15
N LYS A 7 -0.99 28.21 6.78
CA LYS A 7 -0.51 27.02 6.06
C LYS A 7 -1.72 26.42 5.36
N GLU A 8 -1.69 26.34 4.04
CA GLU A 8 -2.69 25.56 3.29
C GLU A 8 -2.69 24.13 3.85
N GLN A 9 -3.81 23.75 4.44
CA GLN A 9 -3.99 22.37 4.94
C GLN A 9 -4.36 21.50 3.75
N ILE A 10 -3.44 20.62 3.36
CA ILE A 10 -3.65 19.67 2.26
C ILE A 10 -4.44 18.50 2.81
N MET A 11 -5.67 18.33 2.32
CA MET A 11 -6.53 17.20 2.64
C MET A 11 -5.94 15.90 2.08
N ILE A 12 -5.86 14.86 2.91
CA ILE A 12 -5.43 13.52 2.50
C ILE A 12 -6.57 12.50 2.50
N LEU A 13 -7.56 12.68 3.37
CA LEU A 13 -8.75 11.82 3.48
C LEU A 13 -9.97 12.65 3.87
N SER A 14 -11.10 12.40 3.22
CA SER A 14 -12.41 12.94 3.60
C SER A 14 -13.43 11.81 3.62
N CYS A 15 -14.18 11.70 4.71
CA CYS A 15 -15.36 10.88 4.84
C CYS A 15 -16.57 11.80 4.94
N GLN A 16 -17.61 11.57 4.14
CA GLN A 16 -18.82 12.39 4.10
C GLN A 16 -20.06 11.52 4.24
N ASN A 17 -20.83 11.78 5.29
CA ASN A 17 -22.13 11.16 5.55
C ASN A 17 -22.13 9.63 5.50
N ILE A 18 -21.06 9.00 5.98
CA ILE A 18 -20.91 7.53 5.95
C ILE A 18 -21.96 6.89 6.84
N CYS A 19 -22.81 6.06 6.23
CA CYS A 19 -23.79 5.20 6.90
C CYS A 19 -23.49 3.73 6.64
N LYS A 20 -23.74 2.86 7.63
CA LYS A 20 -23.66 1.41 7.48
C LYS A 20 -24.63 0.71 8.41
N THR A 21 -25.43 -0.19 7.84
CA THR A 21 -26.42 -1.02 8.55
C THR A 21 -26.09 -2.49 8.31
N PHE A 22 -26.22 -3.32 9.33
CA PHE A 22 -26.13 -4.77 9.22
C PHE A 22 -27.41 -5.39 9.76
N VAL A 23 -28.14 -6.15 8.93
CA VAL A 23 -29.36 -6.87 9.28
C VAL A 23 -30.28 -5.98 10.15
N ASP A 24 -30.69 -4.86 9.59
CA ASP A 24 -31.58 -3.83 10.19
C ASP A 24 -31.03 -3.10 11.44
N LYS A 25 -29.77 -3.35 11.80
CA LYS A 25 -29.09 -2.62 12.87
C LYS A 25 -28.15 -1.56 12.31
N PRO A 26 -28.45 -0.28 12.48
CA PRO A 26 -27.54 0.79 12.06
C PRO A 26 -26.29 0.78 12.97
N VAL A 27 -25.12 0.73 12.33
CA VAL A 27 -23.80 0.68 13.00
C VAL A 27 -23.06 2.00 12.84
N LEU A 28 -23.17 2.62 11.66
CA LEU A 28 -22.63 3.95 11.40
C LEU A 28 -23.77 4.84 10.90
N GLN A 29 -23.85 6.07 11.39
CA GLN A 29 -24.88 7.03 11.02
C GLN A 29 -24.25 8.41 10.80
N ASN A 30 -24.27 8.89 9.57
CA ASN A 30 -23.80 10.23 9.16
C ASN A 30 -22.40 10.59 9.67
N ILE A 31 -21.45 9.66 9.60
CA ILE A 31 -20.08 9.92 10.02
C ILE A 31 -19.39 10.78 8.99
N SER A 32 -18.97 11.97 9.41
CA SER A 32 -18.24 12.91 8.55
C SER A 32 -17.01 13.46 9.28
N PHE A 33 -15.88 13.41 8.62
CA PHE A 33 -14.63 14.03 9.09
C PHE A 33 -13.64 14.18 7.94
N GLN A 34 -12.62 14.98 8.16
CA GLN A 34 -11.53 15.22 7.21
C GLN A 34 -10.19 15.09 7.93
N LEU A 35 -9.20 14.52 7.25
CA LEU A 35 -7.81 14.49 7.69
C LEU A 35 -6.94 15.26 6.70
N ASN A 36 -6.09 16.11 7.23
CA ASN A 36 -5.07 16.83 6.49
C ASN A 36 -3.69 16.21 6.76
N GLU A 37 -2.70 16.63 6.00
CA GLU A 37 -1.31 16.21 6.23
C GLU A 37 -0.88 16.48 7.69
N ASN A 38 -0.27 15.47 8.30
CA ASN A 38 0.19 15.45 9.71
C ASN A 38 -0.91 15.44 10.77
N ASP A 39 -2.20 15.34 10.41
CA ASP A 39 -3.26 15.15 11.38
C ASP A 39 -3.18 13.77 12.05
N ARG A 40 -3.66 13.71 13.29
CA ARG A 40 -3.84 12.48 14.06
C ARG A 40 -5.26 12.41 14.55
N LEU A 41 -6.00 11.38 14.13
CA LEU A 41 -7.38 11.13 14.53
C LEU A 41 -7.47 9.90 15.42
N ALA A 42 -8.10 10.00 16.57
CA ALA A 42 -8.45 8.87 17.40
C ALA A 42 -9.94 8.56 17.29
N ILE A 43 -10.29 7.30 16.98
CA ILE A 43 -11.67 6.81 16.96
C ILE A 43 -11.90 6.05 18.26
N ILE A 44 -12.71 6.61 19.15
CA ILE A 44 -13.01 6.05 20.47
C ILE A 44 -14.48 5.61 20.58
N GLY A 45 -14.76 4.64 21.42
CA GLY A 45 -16.09 4.12 21.65
C GLY A 45 -16.06 2.71 22.27
N TYR A 46 -17.21 2.25 22.78
CA TYR A 46 -17.34 0.91 23.34
C TYR A 46 -17.22 -0.21 22.29
N ASN A 47 -17.12 -1.47 22.74
CA ASN A 47 -17.05 -2.60 21.81
C ASN A 47 -18.36 -2.76 21.05
N GLY A 48 -18.29 -2.92 19.73
CA GLY A 48 -19.47 -2.95 18.86
C GLY A 48 -19.97 -1.59 18.36
N ALA A 49 -19.31 -0.46 18.72
CA ALA A 49 -19.68 0.87 18.27
C ALA A 49 -19.38 1.18 16.78
N GLY A 50 -18.89 0.21 16.00
CA GLY A 50 -18.63 0.40 14.58
C GLY A 50 -17.22 0.90 14.22
N LYS A 51 -16.29 1.02 15.18
CA LYS A 51 -14.90 1.50 14.93
C LYS A 51 -14.21 0.71 13.82
N SER A 52 -14.18 -0.61 13.93
CA SER A 52 -13.56 -1.49 12.93
C SER A 52 -14.32 -1.48 11.60
N THR A 53 -15.64 -1.29 11.63
CA THR A 53 -16.46 -1.13 10.42
C THR A 53 -16.06 0.14 9.66
N LEU A 54 -15.91 1.25 10.36
CA LEU A 54 -15.47 2.51 9.76
C LEU A 54 -14.06 2.38 9.15
N LEU A 55 -13.11 1.77 9.87
CA LEU A 55 -11.77 1.54 9.35
C LEU A 55 -11.78 0.66 8.09
N LYS A 56 -12.57 -0.42 8.08
CA LYS A 56 -12.73 -1.30 6.90
C LYS A 56 -13.34 -0.56 5.70
N ILE A 57 -14.24 0.38 5.94
CA ILE A 57 -14.81 1.22 4.89
C ILE A 57 -13.73 2.17 4.35
N ILE A 58 -12.93 2.79 5.23
CA ILE A 58 -11.84 3.69 4.82
C ILE A 58 -10.79 2.98 3.95
N VAL A 59 -10.45 1.73 4.27
CA VAL A 59 -9.45 0.96 3.50
C VAL A 59 -10.04 0.22 2.29
N GLY A 60 -11.35 0.34 2.05
CA GLY A 60 -12.01 -0.26 0.90
C GLY A 60 -12.35 -1.75 1.05
N GLU A 61 -12.18 -2.36 2.23
CA GLU A 61 -12.60 -3.74 2.51
C GLU A 61 -14.12 -3.91 2.61
N LEU A 62 -14.83 -2.81 2.85
CA LEU A 62 -16.29 -2.78 3.01
C LEU A 62 -16.84 -1.51 2.34
N SER A 63 -17.94 -1.64 1.60
CA SER A 63 -18.64 -0.48 1.03
C SER A 63 -19.60 0.13 2.05
N PRO A 64 -19.68 1.46 2.16
CA PRO A 64 -20.74 2.12 2.90
C PRO A 64 -22.09 1.91 2.21
N ASP A 65 -23.21 2.05 2.93
CA ASP A 65 -24.54 2.04 2.34
C ASP A 65 -24.91 3.43 1.79
N GLU A 66 -24.41 4.48 2.47
CA GLU A 66 -24.54 5.87 2.04
C GLU A 66 -23.24 6.63 2.36
N GLY A 67 -23.05 7.75 1.67
CA GLY A 67 -21.88 8.61 1.82
C GLY A 67 -20.72 8.22 0.92
N GLU A 68 -19.67 9.00 0.99
CA GLU A 68 -18.50 8.82 0.14
C GLU A 68 -17.18 9.04 0.89
N ILE A 69 -16.13 8.38 0.39
CA ILE A 69 -14.77 8.57 0.86
C ILE A 69 -13.95 9.10 -0.31
N SER A 70 -13.23 10.18 -0.05
CA SER A 70 -12.29 10.78 -0.99
C SER A 70 -10.89 10.78 -0.38
N THR A 71 -9.91 10.30 -1.15
CA THR A 71 -8.49 10.35 -0.79
C THR A 71 -7.72 11.21 -1.78
N LYS A 72 -6.63 11.80 -1.31
CA LYS A 72 -5.69 12.51 -2.19
C LYS A 72 -5.20 11.55 -3.27
N LYS A 73 -5.09 12.03 -4.50
CA LYS A 73 -4.51 11.27 -5.61
C LYS A 73 -3.12 10.76 -5.20
N ASP A 74 -2.85 9.50 -5.52
CA ASP A 74 -1.60 8.79 -5.20
C ASP A 74 -1.30 8.60 -3.69
N ALA A 75 -2.31 8.80 -2.81
CA ALA A 75 -2.18 8.46 -1.40
C ALA A 75 -2.27 6.94 -1.20
N SER A 76 -1.31 6.39 -0.45
CA SER A 76 -1.36 4.99 0.01
C SER A 76 -1.93 4.93 1.43
N ILE A 77 -2.76 3.92 1.70
CA ILE A 77 -3.32 3.67 3.03
C ILE A 77 -2.74 2.36 3.55
N GLY A 78 -1.99 2.44 4.66
CA GLY A 78 -1.56 1.27 5.42
C GLY A 78 -2.60 0.95 6.51
N TYR A 79 -3.01 -0.31 6.62
CA TYR A 79 -3.96 -0.76 7.62
C TYR A 79 -3.40 -1.94 8.43
N LEU A 80 -3.31 -1.77 9.75
CA LEU A 80 -2.96 -2.84 10.67
C LEU A 80 -4.24 -3.39 11.30
N ALA A 81 -4.67 -4.55 10.83
CA ALA A 81 -5.86 -5.21 11.37
C ALA A 81 -5.63 -5.78 12.78
N GLN A 82 -6.66 -5.77 13.62
CA GLN A 82 -6.62 -6.34 14.97
C GLN A 82 -6.34 -7.84 14.97
N HIS A 83 -6.83 -8.56 13.96
CA HIS A 83 -6.58 -9.98 13.73
C HIS A 83 -6.05 -10.15 12.32
N GLN A 84 -4.78 -10.50 12.20
CA GLN A 84 -4.17 -10.86 10.93
C GLN A 84 -4.22 -12.38 10.77
N LYS A 85 -4.60 -12.83 9.57
CA LYS A 85 -4.44 -14.23 9.18
C LYS A 85 -3.02 -14.39 8.69
N HIS A 86 -2.14 -14.91 9.53
CA HIS A 86 -0.78 -15.25 9.11
C HIS A 86 -0.74 -16.67 8.58
N ASP A 87 -0.05 -16.86 7.47
CA ASP A 87 0.36 -18.19 7.02
C ASP A 87 1.61 -18.59 7.80
N PHE A 88 1.41 -19.36 8.87
CA PHE A 88 2.50 -19.83 9.74
C PHE A 88 3.49 -20.80 9.04
N GLN A 89 3.27 -21.12 7.77
CA GLN A 89 4.19 -21.99 7.00
C GLN A 89 5.27 -21.18 6.28
N ARG A 90 5.15 -19.86 6.23
CA ARG A 90 6.13 -18.97 5.59
C ARG A 90 7.10 -18.39 6.61
N THR A 91 8.33 -18.15 6.16
CA THR A 91 9.27 -17.35 6.94
C THR A 91 8.84 -15.89 6.95
N ILE A 92 9.26 -15.13 7.96
CA ILE A 92 9.02 -13.68 8.02
C ILE A 92 9.66 -12.98 6.80
N PHE A 93 10.80 -13.48 6.35
CA PHE A 93 11.46 -12.99 5.15
C PHE A 93 10.60 -13.19 3.89
N ASP A 94 10.00 -14.37 3.71
CA ASP A 94 9.11 -14.67 2.58
C ASP A 94 7.84 -13.81 2.62
N GLU A 95 7.32 -13.52 3.81
CA GLU A 95 6.16 -12.65 3.97
C GLU A 95 6.50 -11.21 3.54
N LEU A 96 7.65 -10.69 3.93
CA LEU A 96 8.13 -9.38 3.48
C LEU A 96 8.44 -9.37 1.97
N LEU A 97 8.97 -10.46 1.42
CA LEU A 97 9.16 -10.60 -0.02
C LEU A 97 7.83 -10.55 -0.79
N SER A 98 6.75 -11.09 -0.24
CA SER A 98 5.44 -11.12 -0.91
C SER A 98 4.90 -9.72 -1.24
N VAL A 99 5.28 -8.71 -0.45
CA VAL A 99 4.94 -7.30 -0.69
C VAL A 99 5.70 -6.72 -1.90
N LYS A 100 6.86 -7.31 -2.24
CA LYS A 100 7.73 -6.88 -3.36
C LYS A 100 7.51 -7.71 -4.63
N LYS A 101 6.35 -8.35 -4.78
CA LYS A 101 6.06 -9.29 -5.88
C LYS A 101 6.36 -8.69 -7.26
N GLU A 102 5.94 -7.46 -7.53
CA GLU A 102 6.16 -6.80 -8.82
C GLU A 102 7.65 -6.59 -9.13
N ILE A 103 8.45 -6.25 -8.12
CA ILE A 103 9.91 -6.11 -8.27
C ILE A 103 10.54 -7.47 -8.58
N ILE A 104 10.10 -8.53 -7.91
CA ILE A 104 10.60 -9.90 -8.12
C ILE A 104 10.24 -10.39 -9.51
N GLU A 105 9.02 -10.13 -9.99
CA GLU A 105 8.58 -10.48 -11.34
C GLU A 105 9.41 -9.74 -12.40
N LEU A 106 9.73 -8.46 -12.19
CA LEU A 106 10.61 -7.69 -13.07
C LEU A 106 12.05 -8.25 -13.09
N ASP A 107 12.63 -8.60 -11.95
CA ASP A 107 13.96 -9.23 -11.87
C ASP A 107 13.98 -10.55 -12.65
N GLN A 108 12.96 -11.39 -12.51
CA GLN A 108 12.85 -12.62 -13.27
C GLN A 108 12.69 -12.39 -14.76
N GLN A 109 11.90 -11.39 -15.15
CA GLN A 109 11.68 -11.03 -16.54
C GLN A 109 12.96 -10.52 -17.20
N MET A 110 13.74 -9.68 -16.52
CA MET A 110 15.02 -9.20 -16.98
C MET A 110 16.01 -10.36 -17.23
N ARG A 111 16.11 -11.31 -16.30
CA ARG A 111 16.94 -12.51 -16.45
C ARG A 111 16.48 -13.40 -17.60
N THR A 112 15.19 -13.44 -17.88
CA THR A 112 14.66 -14.17 -19.04
C THR A 112 15.08 -13.49 -20.34
N TYR A 113 14.96 -12.15 -20.42
CA TYR A 113 15.39 -11.39 -21.58
C TYR A 113 16.89 -11.53 -21.85
N GLU A 114 17.73 -11.50 -20.80
CA GLU A 114 19.18 -11.74 -20.92
C GLU A 114 19.47 -13.08 -21.61
N LYS A 115 18.83 -14.16 -21.17
CA LYS A 115 19.01 -15.49 -21.77
C LYS A 115 18.49 -15.58 -23.21
N GLU A 116 17.35 -14.95 -23.51
CA GLU A 116 16.79 -14.94 -24.85
C GLU A 116 17.69 -14.17 -25.84
N MET A 117 18.29 -13.06 -25.39
CA MET A 117 19.21 -12.24 -26.20
C MET A 117 20.46 -13.01 -26.63
N GLU A 118 20.93 -14.02 -25.88
CA GLU A 118 22.07 -14.86 -26.25
C GLU A 118 21.87 -15.61 -27.57
N HIS A 119 20.62 -15.81 -28.00
CA HIS A 119 20.26 -16.61 -29.17
C HIS A 119 19.55 -15.79 -30.27
N LEU A 120 19.48 -14.48 -30.13
CA LEU A 120 18.79 -13.60 -31.07
C LEU A 120 19.79 -12.76 -31.85
N GLU A 121 19.46 -12.44 -33.10
CA GLU A 121 20.25 -11.54 -33.98
C GLU A 121 19.33 -10.55 -34.70
N GLY A 122 19.92 -9.49 -35.25
CA GLY A 122 19.23 -8.52 -36.08
C GLY A 122 18.11 -7.79 -35.36
N GLU A 123 16.95 -7.62 -36.04
CA GLU A 123 15.81 -6.88 -35.55
C GLU A 123 15.17 -7.50 -34.30
N ALA A 124 15.18 -8.83 -34.20
CA ALA A 124 14.65 -9.55 -33.03
C ALA A 124 15.48 -9.26 -31.77
N LEU A 125 16.80 -9.20 -31.91
CA LEU A 125 17.69 -8.79 -30.81
C LEU A 125 17.40 -7.35 -30.37
N GLN A 126 17.25 -6.42 -31.32
CA GLN A 126 16.97 -5.01 -31.02
C GLN A 126 15.65 -4.85 -30.23
N GLN A 127 14.60 -5.52 -30.68
CA GLN A 127 13.31 -5.49 -29.97
C GLN A 127 13.43 -6.03 -28.53
N LYS A 128 14.21 -7.09 -28.32
CA LYS A 128 14.43 -7.67 -27.00
C LYS A 128 15.24 -6.75 -26.10
N MET A 129 16.24 -6.07 -26.64
CA MET A 129 17.03 -5.05 -25.93
C MET A 129 16.15 -3.87 -25.48
N ASP A 130 15.21 -3.43 -26.31
CA ASP A 130 14.28 -2.37 -25.94
C ASP A 130 13.35 -2.82 -24.79
N GLN A 131 12.86 -4.07 -24.83
CA GLN A 131 12.07 -4.65 -23.74
C GLN A 131 12.87 -4.74 -22.44
N TYR A 132 14.11 -5.20 -22.50
CA TYR A 132 15.01 -5.27 -21.36
C TYR A 132 15.28 -3.88 -20.77
N THR A 133 15.55 -2.89 -21.61
CA THR A 133 15.79 -1.50 -21.18
C THR A 133 14.57 -0.92 -20.44
N ASN A 134 13.37 -1.15 -20.98
CA ASN A 134 12.13 -0.70 -20.33
C ASN A 134 11.89 -1.39 -18.97
N ALA A 135 12.14 -2.71 -18.89
CA ALA A 135 12.03 -3.46 -17.64
C ALA A 135 13.04 -2.98 -16.60
N THR A 136 14.29 -2.73 -17.01
CA THR A 136 15.37 -2.20 -16.16
C THR A 136 15.00 -0.82 -15.61
N HIS A 137 14.52 0.08 -16.45
CA HIS A 137 14.07 1.40 -16.03
C HIS A 137 12.93 1.32 -14.97
N LYS A 138 11.95 0.44 -15.20
CA LYS A 138 10.87 0.24 -14.24
C LYS A 138 11.39 -0.34 -12.92
N PHE A 139 12.31 -1.30 -13.00
CA PHE A 139 12.95 -1.91 -11.84
C PHE A 139 13.74 -0.88 -11.01
N GLU A 140 14.49 0.02 -11.66
CA GLU A 140 15.20 1.13 -11.01
C GLU A 140 14.25 2.11 -10.34
N GLN A 141 13.17 2.53 -11.02
CA GLN A 141 12.16 3.45 -10.46
C GLN A 141 11.51 2.89 -9.20
N MET A 142 11.38 1.57 -9.10
CA MET A 142 10.86 0.86 -7.93
C MET A 142 11.92 0.56 -6.87
N ASN A 143 13.15 1.09 -7.00
CA ASN A 143 14.30 0.80 -6.13
C ASN A 143 14.64 -0.69 -6.07
N GLY A 144 14.50 -1.38 -7.21
CA GLY A 144 14.61 -2.82 -7.32
C GLY A 144 15.97 -3.39 -6.92
N PHE A 145 17.07 -2.64 -7.05
CA PHE A 145 18.40 -3.12 -6.62
C PHE A 145 18.55 -3.17 -5.09
N ALA A 146 17.75 -2.43 -4.34
CA ALA A 146 17.87 -2.32 -2.89
C ALA A 146 16.84 -3.17 -2.11
N TYR A 147 15.82 -3.78 -2.76
CA TYR A 147 14.70 -4.40 -2.05
C TYR A 147 15.10 -5.48 -1.04
N LYS A 148 16.14 -6.29 -1.34
CA LYS A 148 16.64 -7.32 -0.41
C LYS A 148 17.31 -6.70 0.79
N SER A 149 18.12 -5.67 0.59
CA SER A 149 18.78 -4.94 1.68
C SER A 149 17.78 -4.17 2.53
N GLU A 150 16.72 -3.63 1.95
CA GLU A 150 15.62 -3.00 2.68
C GLU A 150 14.92 -4.00 3.60
N ILE A 151 14.57 -5.20 3.09
CA ILE A 151 13.95 -6.26 3.88
C ILE A 151 14.87 -6.68 5.03
N THR A 152 16.14 -6.93 4.75
CA THR A 152 17.12 -7.28 5.77
C THR A 152 17.28 -6.19 6.82
N GLY A 153 17.30 -4.92 6.39
CA GLY A 153 17.36 -3.76 7.29
C GLY A 153 16.15 -3.66 8.22
N ILE A 154 14.93 -3.90 7.69
CA ILE A 154 13.70 -3.94 8.49
C ILE A 154 13.75 -5.05 9.51
N LEU A 155 14.15 -6.27 9.12
CA LEU A 155 14.24 -7.42 10.02
C LEU A 155 15.25 -7.17 11.16
N LYS A 156 16.44 -6.65 10.83
CA LYS A 156 17.45 -6.26 11.85
C LYS A 156 16.92 -5.18 12.79
N GLY A 157 16.21 -4.17 12.25
CA GLY A 157 15.58 -3.11 13.05
C GLY A 157 14.51 -3.62 14.02
N LEU A 158 13.86 -4.74 13.69
CA LEU A 158 12.90 -5.43 14.54
C LEU A 158 13.54 -6.47 15.49
N GLY A 159 14.86 -6.68 15.42
CA GLY A 159 15.61 -7.58 16.31
C GLY A 159 15.68 -9.03 15.83
N PHE A 160 15.36 -9.31 14.55
CA PHE A 160 15.55 -10.63 13.96
C PHE A 160 17.02 -10.84 13.55
N SER A 161 17.55 -12.05 13.81
CA SER A 161 18.87 -12.47 13.31
C SER A 161 18.80 -12.91 11.85
N GLU A 162 19.96 -13.00 11.20
CA GLU A 162 20.08 -13.49 9.81
C GLU A 162 20.14 -15.04 9.73
N GLU A 163 19.91 -15.74 10.85
CA GLU A 163 19.91 -17.20 10.94
C GLU A 163 18.53 -17.80 10.70
#